data_d48deabf40d4feb93dae83d070cf9575
#
_entry.id   d48deabf40d4feb93dae83d070cf9575
#
_cell.length_a   1.000
_cell.length_b   1.000
_cell.length_c   1.000
_cell.angle_alpha   90.00
_cell.angle_beta   90.00
_cell.angle_gamma   90.00
#
_symmetry.space_group_name_H-M   'P 1'
#
loop_
_entity.id
_entity.type
_entity.pdbx_description
1 polymer ?
#
loop_
_entity_poly.entity_id
_entity_poly.type
_entity_poly.pdbx_seq_one_letter_code
_entity_poly.pdbx_strand_id
1 'polypeptide(L)'
;MKILLLSDTHFPAEHPDYFAWIRKIKNLTKWDRVIHLGDLADMGSLSFFDNSAEMDSPVVEINKAKKSIRKLEKLFPKMDILFGNHDIRVTRKAEKYGIPREYIKDLNHILDIRADWKWHDKLIVKLENGNRVFFTHHFKSSVLQSSKELGCSLVTSHMHTRSEQFYWSAPLSLNFAMVIGCSINPKHENFRYQKHYIKRPIISVASIGYSGYCQPCIHSMPLDSKGRWTKKI
;
A
#
# COMPACT_ATOMS: atom_id res chain seq x y z
N MET A 1 -0.66 -19.10 -10.06
CA MET A 1 -0.81 -18.32 -8.80
C MET A 1 -1.28 -16.91 -9.14
N LYS A 2 -2.39 -16.48 -8.51
CA LYS A 2 -2.97 -15.13 -8.67
C LYS A 2 -2.73 -14.34 -7.40
N ILE A 3 -2.02 -13.22 -7.52
CA ILE A 3 -1.67 -12.35 -6.39
C ILE A 3 -2.41 -11.03 -6.54
N LEU A 4 -3.11 -10.60 -5.48
CA LEU A 4 -3.67 -9.26 -5.37
C LEU A 4 -2.70 -8.39 -4.57
N LEU A 5 -2.46 -7.17 -5.05
CA LEU A 5 -1.53 -6.20 -4.47
C LEU A 5 -2.29 -4.95 -4.05
N LEU A 6 -2.24 -4.63 -2.77
CA LEU A 6 -2.77 -3.42 -2.15
C LEU A 6 -1.63 -2.52 -1.72
N SER A 7 -1.86 -1.22 -1.57
CA SER A 7 -0.83 -0.29 -1.06
C SER A 7 -1.42 0.98 -0.51
N ASP A 8 -0.65 1.66 0.33
CA ASP A 8 -0.87 3.05 0.73
C ASP A 8 -2.32 3.34 1.08
N THR A 9 -2.89 2.53 1.98
CA THR A 9 -4.27 2.71 2.44
C THR A 9 -4.42 3.87 3.40
N HIS A 10 -3.36 4.18 4.16
CA HIS A 10 -3.29 5.30 5.08
C HIS A 10 -4.53 5.43 5.97
N PHE A 11 -5.03 4.32 6.53
CA PHE A 11 -6.17 4.38 7.42
C PHE A 11 -5.94 5.37 8.59
N PRO A 12 -6.91 6.21 8.89
CA PRO A 12 -8.31 6.26 8.46
C PRO A 12 -8.58 7.18 7.25
N ALA A 13 -7.58 7.52 6.48
CA ALA A 13 -7.67 8.52 5.41
C ALA A 13 -7.95 7.91 4.01
N GLU A 14 -8.50 6.71 3.98
CA GLU A 14 -8.90 6.05 2.74
C GLU A 14 -10.01 6.77 1.98
N HIS A 15 -10.05 6.58 0.65
CA HIS A 15 -11.10 7.11 -0.18
C HIS A 15 -12.48 6.60 0.28
N PRO A 16 -13.54 7.43 0.33
CA PRO A 16 -14.86 7.03 0.83
C PRO A 16 -15.42 5.77 0.18
N ASP A 17 -15.18 5.60 -1.12
CA ASP A 17 -15.65 4.45 -1.90
C ASP A 17 -14.68 3.25 -1.89
N TYR A 18 -13.53 3.35 -1.19
CA TYR A 18 -12.47 2.34 -1.22
C TYR A 18 -13.00 0.94 -0.91
N PHE A 19 -13.73 0.76 0.19
CA PHE A 19 -14.21 -0.57 0.58
C PHE A 19 -15.26 -1.15 -0.36
N ALA A 20 -16.06 -0.32 -1.00
CA ALA A 20 -17.01 -0.76 -2.01
C ALA A 20 -16.28 -1.21 -3.29
N TRP A 21 -15.27 -0.46 -3.70
CA TRP A 21 -14.45 -0.76 -4.86
C TRP A 21 -13.56 -1.99 -4.66
N ILE A 22 -12.81 -2.06 -3.57
CA ILE A 22 -11.90 -3.19 -3.32
C ILE A 22 -12.65 -4.52 -3.14
N ARG A 23 -13.91 -4.49 -2.67
CA ARG A 23 -14.77 -5.67 -2.64
C ARG A 23 -15.07 -6.17 -4.05
N LYS A 24 -15.30 -5.29 -5.03
CA LYS A 24 -15.45 -5.71 -6.43
C LYS A 24 -14.17 -6.30 -6.98
N ILE A 25 -13.01 -5.66 -6.73
CA ILE A 25 -11.70 -6.20 -7.13
C ILE A 25 -11.47 -7.59 -6.52
N LYS A 26 -11.75 -7.75 -5.22
CA LYS A 26 -11.66 -9.06 -4.54
C LYS A 26 -12.47 -10.13 -5.27
N ASN A 27 -13.65 -9.78 -5.76
CA ASN A 27 -14.60 -10.72 -6.37
C ASN A 27 -14.33 -11.01 -7.86
N LEU A 28 -13.32 -10.39 -8.48
CA LEU A 28 -12.94 -10.66 -9.87
C LEU A 28 -12.47 -12.12 -10.09
N THR A 29 -11.83 -12.69 -9.09
CA THR A 29 -11.33 -14.06 -9.12
C THR A 29 -11.04 -14.56 -7.70
N LYS A 30 -10.74 -15.85 -7.56
CA LYS A 30 -10.13 -16.37 -6.33
C LYS A 30 -8.65 -15.98 -6.33
N TRP A 31 -8.23 -15.19 -5.35
CA TRP A 31 -6.85 -14.80 -5.14
C TRP A 31 -6.14 -15.84 -4.27
N ASP A 32 -4.97 -16.31 -4.72
CA ASP A 32 -4.16 -17.28 -3.98
C ASP A 32 -3.35 -16.60 -2.87
N ARG A 33 -2.99 -15.32 -3.09
CA ARG A 33 -2.22 -14.52 -2.14
C ARG A 33 -2.64 -13.06 -2.20
N VAL A 34 -2.58 -12.37 -1.06
CA VAL A 34 -2.78 -10.93 -0.95
C VAL A 34 -1.55 -10.32 -0.30
N ILE A 35 -0.99 -9.27 -0.90
CA ILE A 35 0.18 -8.56 -0.39
C ILE A 35 -0.18 -7.07 -0.30
N HIS A 36 0.04 -6.47 0.86
CA HIS A 36 -0.07 -5.02 1.07
C HIS A 36 1.35 -4.43 1.11
N LEU A 37 1.62 -3.44 0.26
CA LEU A 37 2.98 -2.89 0.07
C LEU A 37 3.38 -1.83 1.10
N GLY A 38 2.68 -1.74 2.23
CA GLY A 38 3.01 -0.79 3.31
C GLY A 38 2.13 0.46 3.33
N ASP A 39 2.38 1.28 4.32
CA ASP A 39 1.57 2.44 4.68
C ASP A 39 0.09 2.04 4.89
N LEU A 40 -0.11 1.01 5.74
CA LEU A 40 -1.43 0.52 6.12
C LEU A 40 -2.20 1.58 6.94
N ALA A 41 -1.53 2.16 7.93
CA ALA A 41 -2.07 3.24 8.76
C ALA A 41 -1.29 4.54 8.52
N ASP A 42 -1.98 5.67 8.51
CA ASP A 42 -1.34 6.95 8.22
C ASP A 42 -0.42 7.42 9.35
N MET A 43 -0.89 7.32 10.61
CA MET A 43 -0.15 7.82 11.78
C MET A 43 0.38 9.26 11.57
N GLY A 44 -0.43 10.09 10.90
CA GLY A 44 -0.08 11.47 10.55
C GLY A 44 0.21 12.33 11.78
N SER A 45 -0.56 12.15 12.84
CA SER A 45 -0.38 12.82 14.13
C SER A 45 0.97 12.50 14.80
N LEU A 46 1.65 11.44 14.38
CA LEU A 46 3.00 11.07 14.81
C LEU A 46 4.08 11.52 13.82
N SER A 47 3.73 12.36 12.84
CA SER A 47 4.69 12.93 11.90
C SER A 47 5.78 13.73 12.62
N PHE A 48 6.95 13.85 11.98
CA PHE A 48 8.03 14.76 12.39
C PHE A 48 7.84 16.17 11.82
N PHE A 49 6.90 16.35 10.89
CA PHE A 49 6.49 17.65 10.39
C PHE A 49 5.41 18.27 11.30
N ASP A 50 5.25 19.58 11.21
CA ASP A 50 4.24 20.29 11.97
C ASP A 50 2.84 19.77 11.65
N ASN A 51 2.09 19.46 12.69
CA ASN A 51 0.73 19.01 12.57
C ASN A 51 -0.22 20.22 12.46
N SER A 52 -1.24 20.11 11.63
CA SER A 52 -2.35 21.07 11.61
C SER A 52 -3.11 20.99 12.95
N ALA A 53 -3.57 22.15 13.43
CA ALA A 53 -4.41 22.22 14.65
C ALA A 53 -5.71 21.41 14.54
N GLU A 54 -6.13 21.06 13.31
CA GLU A 54 -7.35 20.29 13.02
C GLU A 54 -7.11 18.79 12.94
N MET A 55 -5.84 18.33 13.05
CA MET A 55 -5.53 16.91 13.05
C MET A 55 -6.00 16.22 14.33
N ASP A 56 -6.47 15.00 14.16
CA ASP A 56 -6.79 14.14 15.30
C ASP A 56 -5.57 13.93 16.22
N SER A 57 -5.79 13.76 17.50
CA SER A 57 -4.75 13.26 18.40
C SER A 57 -4.34 11.83 18.01
N PRO A 58 -3.12 11.36 18.35
CA PRO A 58 -2.65 10.01 18.01
C PRO A 58 -3.62 8.91 18.42
N VAL A 59 -4.25 9.03 19.59
CA VAL A 59 -5.22 8.04 20.11
C VAL A 59 -6.48 8.02 19.25
N VAL A 60 -6.98 9.19 18.86
CA VAL A 60 -8.20 9.30 18.03
C VAL A 60 -7.94 8.75 16.64
N GLU A 61 -6.82 9.14 16.04
CA GLU A 61 -6.41 8.66 14.69
C GLU A 61 -6.28 7.14 14.66
N ILE A 62 -5.53 6.56 15.60
CA ILE A 62 -5.34 5.09 15.69
C ILE A 62 -6.67 4.38 15.90
N ASN A 63 -7.57 4.91 16.74
CA ASN A 63 -8.87 4.29 16.95
C ASN A 63 -9.78 4.37 15.70
N LYS A 64 -9.67 5.41 14.89
CA LYS A 64 -10.33 5.48 13.59
C LYS A 64 -9.71 4.48 12.61
N ALA A 65 -8.38 4.37 12.55
CA ALA A 65 -7.66 3.41 11.71
C ALA A 65 -8.08 1.96 12.02
N LYS A 66 -8.17 1.59 13.30
CA LYS A 66 -8.65 0.27 13.74
C LYS A 66 -10.01 -0.09 13.14
N LYS A 67 -10.94 0.87 13.02
CA LYS A 67 -12.26 0.62 12.40
C LYS A 67 -12.15 0.25 10.92
N SER A 68 -11.27 0.91 10.18
CA SER A 68 -11.02 0.61 8.77
C SER A 68 -10.26 -0.70 8.60
N ILE A 69 -9.27 -0.97 9.46
CA ILE A 69 -8.55 -2.25 9.50
C ILE A 69 -9.54 -3.41 9.71
N ARG A 70 -10.50 -3.30 10.62
CA ARG A 70 -11.55 -4.32 10.82
C ARG A 70 -12.35 -4.64 9.55
N LYS A 71 -12.62 -3.61 8.71
CA LYS A 71 -13.28 -3.83 7.42
C LYS A 71 -12.38 -4.58 6.45
N LEU A 72 -11.07 -4.25 6.44
CA LEU A 72 -10.10 -4.90 5.58
C LEU A 72 -9.85 -6.36 5.99
N GLU A 73 -9.76 -6.66 7.29
CA GLU A 73 -9.63 -8.02 7.84
C GLU A 73 -10.78 -8.94 7.38
N LYS A 74 -12.01 -8.42 7.38
CA LYS A 74 -13.18 -9.18 6.90
C LYS A 74 -13.10 -9.50 5.40
N LEU A 75 -12.44 -8.67 4.62
CA LEU A 75 -12.22 -8.90 3.19
C LEU A 75 -11.04 -9.85 2.96
N PHE A 76 -9.97 -9.66 3.70
CA PHE A 76 -8.70 -10.36 3.53
C PHE A 76 -8.19 -10.90 4.88
N PRO A 77 -8.71 -12.04 5.33
CA PRO A 77 -8.33 -12.61 6.64
C PRO A 77 -6.88 -13.11 6.70
N LYS A 78 -6.22 -13.25 5.55
CA LYS A 78 -4.81 -13.62 5.43
C LYS A 78 -4.12 -12.69 4.44
N MET A 79 -3.00 -12.08 4.85
CA MET A 79 -2.26 -11.12 4.03
C MET A 79 -0.80 -11.02 4.48
N ASP A 80 0.09 -10.82 3.52
CA ASP A 80 1.44 -10.34 3.80
C ASP A 80 1.45 -8.82 3.73
N ILE A 81 2.14 -8.14 4.66
CA ILE A 81 2.22 -6.68 4.71
C ILE A 81 3.69 -6.29 4.75
N LEU A 82 4.08 -5.32 3.93
CA LEU A 82 5.40 -4.70 4.02
C LEU A 82 5.35 -3.50 4.96
N PHE A 83 6.45 -3.23 5.65
CA PHE A 83 6.55 -1.98 6.41
C PHE A 83 6.68 -0.79 5.45
N GLY A 84 5.76 0.17 5.57
CA GLY A 84 5.89 1.49 4.97
C GLY A 84 6.52 2.50 5.93
N ASN A 85 6.86 3.68 5.44
CA ASN A 85 7.46 4.72 6.27
C ASN A 85 6.49 5.32 7.30
N HIS A 86 5.17 5.24 7.06
CA HIS A 86 4.15 5.64 8.02
C HIS A 86 3.98 4.59 9.12
N ASP A 87 4.02 3.32 8.78
CA ASP A 87 3.84 2.24 9.75
C ASP A 87 4.91 2.24 10.85
N ILE A 88 6.14 2.68 10.52
CA ILE A 88 7.26 2.76 11.47
C ILE A 88 7.36 4.08 12.24
N ARG A 89 6.40 5.02 12.07
CA ARG A 89 6.44 6.34 12.75
C ARG A 89 6.47 6.24 14.26
N VAL A 90 5.70 5.32 14.86
CA VAL A 90 5.68 5.09 16.31
C VAL A 90 7.07 4.74 16.79
N THR A 91 7.69 3.74 16.18
CA THR A 91 9.04 3.27 16.55
C THR A 91 10.07 4.37 16.38
N ARG A 92 10.12 5.02 15.22
CA ARG A 92 11.07 6.11 14.94
C ARG A 92 10.91 7.29 15.90
N LYS A 93 9.67 7.63 16.28
CA LYS A 93 9.42 8.72 17.22
C LYS A 93 9.88 8.37 18.62
N ALA A 94 9.63 7.14 19.06
CA ALA A 94 10.10 6.65 20.35
C ALA A 94 11.63 6.60 20.42
N GLU A 95 12.29 6.04 19.42
CA GLU A 95 13.75 5.99 19.31
C GLU A 95 14.37 7.40 19.35
N LYS A 96 13.76 8.38 18.67
CA LYS A 96 14.21 9.79 18.71
C LYS A 96 14.23 10.37 20.14
N TYR A 97 13.33 9.90 21.01
CA TYR A 97 13.25 10.32 22.42
C TYR A 97 13.94 9.33 23.37
N GLY A 98 14.81 8.47 22.85
CA GLY A 98 15.60 7.55 23.66
C GLY A 98 14.83 6.39 24.26
N ILE A 99 13.63 6.09 23.77
CA ILE A 99 12.84 4.93 24.20
C ILE A 99 13.30 3.70 23.42
N PRO A 100 13.86 2.68 24.07
CA PRO A 100 14.28 1.45 23.40
C PRO A 100 13.13 0.75 22.69
N ARG A 101 13.41 0.17 21.53
CA ARG A 101 12.40 -0.53 20.69
C ARG A 101 11.70 -1.65 21.46
N GLU A 102 12.37 -2.31 22.38
CA GLU A 102 11.83 -3.41 23.20
C GLU A 102 10.67 -2.97 24.12
N TYR A 103 10.54 -1.67 24.43
CA TYR A 103 9.41 -1.14 25.18
C TYR A 103 8.22 -0.73 24.31
N ILE A 104 8.35 -0.83 22.99
CA ILE A 104 7.30 -0.46 22.05
C ILE A 104 6.55 -1.71 21.63
N LYS A 105 5.24 -1.70 21.77
CA LYS A 105 4.38 -2.77 21.28
C LYS A 105 4.48 -2.90 19.76
N ASP A 106 4.38 -4.12 19.26
CA ASP A 106 4.32 -4.36 17.82
C ASP A 106 3.07 -3.75 17.17
N LEU A 107 3.09 -3.64 15.85
CA LEU A 107 1.99 -3.01 15.11
C LEU A 107 0.69 -3.80 15.18
N ASN A 108 0.73 -5.13 15.27
CA ASN A 108 -0.48 -5.91 15.43
C ASN A 108 -1.20 -5.53 16.72
N HIS A 109 -0.45 -5.33 17.80
CA HIS A 109 -1.01 -4.89 19.07
C HIS A 109 -1.49 -3.43 19.01
N ILE A 110 -0.69 -2.51 18.46
CA ILE A 110 -1.04 -1.08 18.37
C ILE A 110 -2.31 -0.88 17.54
N LEU A 111 -2.41 -1.58 16.41
CA LEU A 111 -3.52 -1.49 15.46
C LEU A 111 -4.66 -2.48 15.76
N ASP A 112 -4.51 -3.30 16.81
CA ASP A 112 -5.45 -4.35 17.20
C ASP A 112 -5.78 -5.32 16.04
N ILE A 113 -4.76 -5.73 15.28
CA ILE A 113 -4.90 -6.67 14.15
C ILE A 113 -5.14 -8.07 14.72
N ARG A 114 -6.22 -8.71 14.28
CA ARG A 114 -6.66 -10.05 14.73
C ARG A 114 -6.60 -11.10 13.61
N ALA A 115 -6.44 -10.66 12.36
CA ALA A 115 -6.30 -11.53 11.20
C ALA A 115 -4.90 -12.15 11.12
N ASP A 116 -4.76 -13.20 10.31
CA ASP A 116 -3.44 -13.81 9.99
C ASP A 116 -2.66 -12.93 9.01
N TRP A 117 -2.19 -11.78 9.50
CA TRP A 117 -1.38 -10.84 8.74
C TRP A 117 0.07 -10.89 9.21
N LYS A 118 1.00 -10.98 8.24
CA LYS A 118 2.44 -11.11 8.50
C LYS A 118 3.19 -9.91 7.96
N TRP A 119 3.97 -9.26 8.82
CA TRP A 119 4.79 -8.11 8.46
C TRP A 119 6.17 -8.53 7.95
N HIS A 120 6.65 -7.83 6.92
CA HIS A 120 7.94 -8.06 6.27
C HIS A 120 8.62 -6.74 5.94
N ASP A 121 9.94 -6.65 6.07
CA ASP A 121 10.71 -5.51 5.56
C ASP A 121 10.74 -5.51 4.02
N LYS A 122 10.86 -6.70 3.46
CA LYS A 122 10.86 -7.00 2.03
C LYS A 122 10.36 -8.41 1.80
N LEU A 123 9.83 -8.66 0.60
CA LEU A 123 9.31 -9.99 0.26
C LEU A 123 9.76 -10.36 -1.15
N ILE A 124 10.22 -11.60 -1.33
CA ILE A 124 10.55 -12.16 -2.64
C ILE A 124 9.62 -13.35 -2.90
N VAL A 125 8.92 -13.31 -4.03
CA VAL A 125 8.04 -14.40 -4.45
C VAL A 125 8.52 -14.96 -5.77
N LYS A 126 8.68 -16.27 -5.85
CA LYS A 126 8.92 -16.99 -7.09
C LYS A 126 7.59 -17.30 -7.75
N LEU A 127 7.40 -16.86 -8.99
CA LEU A 127 6.23 -17.15 -9.80
C LEU A 127 6.33 -18.55 -10.43
N GLU A 128 5.22 -19.05 -10.95
CA GLU A 128 5.13 -20.38 -11.58
C GLU A 128 6.01 -20.51 -12.84
N ASN A 129 6.27 -19.40 -13.54
CA ASN A 129 7.21 -19.36 -14.66
C ASN A 129 8.69 -19.31 -14.26
N GLY A 130 8.99 -19.42 -12.97
CA GLY A 130 10.33 -19.35 -12.42
C GLY A 130 10.86 -17.94 -12.12
N ASN A 131 10.24 -16.89 -12.64
CA ASN A 131 10.64 -15.51 -12.38
C ASN A 131 10.45 -15.13 -10.91
N ARG A 132 11.34 -14.27 -10.42
CA ARG A 132 11.27 -13.73 -9.07
C ARG A 132 10.71 -12.31 -9.12
N VAL A 133 9.84 -12.01 -8.18
CA VAL A 133 9.31 -10.65 -7.95
C VAL A 133 9.75 -10.19 -6.58
N PHE A 134 10.44 -9.06 -6.54
CA PHE A 134 10.81 -8.38 -5.31
C PHE A 134 9.75 -7.33 -4.97
N PHE A 135 9.21 -7.40 -3.76
CA PHE A 135 8.23 -6.46 -3.23
C PHE A 135 8.88 -5.64 -2.13
N THR A 136 8.72 -4.34 -2.20
CA THR A 136 9.14 -3.38 -1.16
C THR A 136 8.27 -2.14 -1.22
N HIS A 137 8.03 -1.47 -0.09
CA HIS A 137 7.25 -0.24 -0.07
C HIS A 137 7.89 0.85 -0.94
N HIS A 138 9.17 1.10 -0.74
CA HIS A 138 9.94 2.07 -1.52
C HIS A 138 11.34 1.52 -1.80
N PHE A 139 11.94 1.89 -2.94
CA PHE A 139 13.33 1.55 -3.26
C PHE A 139 14.08 2.79 -3.74
N LYS A 140 13.94 3.13 -5.03
CA LYS A 140 14.50 4.34 -5.65
C LYS A 140 13.43 5.01 -6.52
N SER A 141 13.66 6.25 -6.92
CA SER A 141 12.71 7.01 -7.76
C SER A 141 12.42 6.38 -9.12
N SER A 142 13.40 5.69 -9.73
CA SER A 142 13.23 4.98 -11.00
C SER A 142 13.02 3.48 -10.75
N VAL A 143 11.75 3.04 -10.76
CA VAL A 143 11.40 1.63 -10.55
C VAL A 143 11.97 0.72 -11.64
N LEU A 144 11.98 1.17 -12.91
CA LEU A 144 12.52 0.39 -14.02
C LEU A 144 14.02 0.16 -13.87
N GLN A 145 14.78 1.22 -13.57
CA GLN A 145 16.22 1.10 -13.35
C GLN A 145 16.53 0.22 -12.15
N SER A 146 15.78 0.38 -11.07
CA SER A 146 15.92 -0.44 -9.86
C SER A 146 15.66 -1.92 -10.12
N SER A 147 14.63 -2.25 -10.92
CA SER A 147 14.34 -3.64 -11.32
C SER A 147 15.48 -4.25 -12.11
N LYS A 148 16.10 -3.49 -13.04
CA LYS A 148 17.25 -3.93 -13.81
C LYS A 148 18.48 -4.16 -12.92
N GLU A 149 18.76 -3.26 -11.99
CA GLU A 149 19.86 -3.40 -11.00
C GLU A 149 19.67 -4.63 -10.10
N LEU A 150 18.43 -4.94 -9.70
CA LEU A 150 18.10 -6.12 -8.91
C LEU A 150 18.12 -7.43 -9.74
N GLY A 151 18.11 -7.33 -11.06
CA GLY A 151 18.04 -8.49 -11.94
C GLY A 151 16.75 -9.32 -11.84
N CYS A 152 15.66 -8.72 -11.39
CA CYS A 152 14.37 -9.39 -11.25
C CYS A 152 13.20 -8.39 -11.35
N SER A 153 11.97 -8.89 -11.45
CA SER A 153 10.79 -8.03 -11.40
C SER A 153 10.70 -7.31 -10.05
N LEU A 154 10.23 -6.06 -10.08
CA LEU A 154 10.10 -5.20 -8.89
C LEU A 154 8.70 -4.59 -8.80
N VAL A 155 8.10 -4.64 -7.63
CA VAL A 155 6.86 -3.93 -7.31
C VAL A 155 7.09 -3.03 -6.10
N THR A 156 6.76 -1.76 -6.27
CA THR A 156 6.85 -0.74 -5.22
C THR A 156 5.56 0.08 -5.13
N SER A 157 5.46 0.92 -4.10
CA SER A 157 4.38 1.89 -3.90
C SER A 157 4.94 3.24 -3.42
N HIS A 158 4.38 3.87 -2.39
CA HIS A 158 4.86 5.11 -1.77
C HIS A 158 4.64 6.39 -2.60
N MET A 159 4.79 6.33 -3.92
CA MET A 159 4.65 7.49 -4.79
C MET A 159 3.18 7.65 -5.21
N HIS A 160 2.35 8.27 -4.37
CA HIS A 160 0.89 8.36 -4.54
C HIS A 160 0.42 8.94 -5.88
N THR A 161 1.28 9.71 -6.56
CA THR A 161 0.97 10.34 -7.86
C THR A 161 1.46 9.52 -9.06
N ARG A 162 1.87 8.28 -8.83
CA ARG A 162 2.36 7.36 -9.87
C ARG A 162 1.62 6.04 -9.78
N SER A 163 1.27 5.51 -10.95
CA SER A 163 0.73 4.16 -11.12
C SER A 163 1.19 3.70 -12.51
N GLU A 164 2.28 2.93 -12.55
CA GLU A 164 3.06 2.69 -13.76
C GLU A 164 3.50 1.24 -13.83
N GLN A 165 3.60 0.73 -15.06
CA GLN A 165 4.06 -0.62 -15.35
C GLN A 165 4.97 -0.62 -16.56
N PHE A 166 6.13 -1.25 -16.44
CA PHE A 166 7.14 -1.38 -17.48
C PHE A 166 7.55 -2.83 -17.63
N TYR A 167 7.90 -3.23 -18.86
CA TYR A 167 8.51 -4.51 -19.14
C TYR A 167 9.97 -4.30 -19.57
N TRP A 168 10.80 -5.27 -19.24
CA TRP A 168 12.16 -5.36 -19.75
C TRP A 168 12.59 -6.82 -19.86
N SER A 169 13.44 -7.12 -20.83
CA SER A 169 13.94 -8.48 -21.08
C SER A 169 15.39 -8.62 -20.69
N ALA A 170 15.74 -9.77 -20.17
CA ALA A 170 17.09 -10.29 -20.04
C ALA A 170 17.18 -11.59 -20.84
N PRO A 171 18.39 -12.13 -21.13
CA PRO A 171 18.55 -13.30 -21.99
C PRO A 171 17.67 -14.50 -21.61
N LEU A 172 17.38 -14.68 -20.31
CA LEU A 172 16.64 -15.85 -19.80
C LEU A 172 15.33 -15.47 -19.09
N SER A 173 14.91 -14.20 -19.11
CA SER A 173 13.71 -13.79 -18.38
C SER A 173 13.04 -12.56 -18.99
N LEU A 174 11.70 -12.54 -18.93
CA LEU A 174 10.90 -11.35 -19.14
C LEU A 174 10.49 -10.83 -17.77
N ASN A 175 10.92 -9.63 -17.44
CA ASN A 175 10.68 -9.00 -16.14
C ASN A 175 9.77 -7.79 -16.28
N PHE A 176 9.21 -7.35 -15.16
CA PHE A 176 8.43 -6.13 -15.08
C PHE A 176 8.86 -5.28 -13.89
N ALA A 177 8.60 -4.00 -14.00
CA ALA A 177 8.75 -3.03 -12.91
C ALA A 177 7.43 -2.29 -12.75
N MET A 178 6.91 -2.17 -11.52
CA MET A 178 5.60 -1.60 -11.25
C MET A 178 5.65 -0.67 -10.04
N VAL A 179 5.01 0.49 -10.18
CA VAL A 179 4.61 1.34 -9.06
C VAL A 179 3.10 1.28 -8.95
N ILE A 180 2.59 0.95 -7.78
CA ILE A 180 1.15 0.95 -7.50
C ILE A 180 0.81 2.29 -6.83
N GLY A 181 -0.31 2.89 -7.22
CA GLY A 181 -0.83 4.11 -6.59
C GLY A 181 -1.27 3.86 -5.16
N CYS A 182 -2.15 4.71 -4.66
CA CYS A 182 -2.60 4.66 -3.27
C CYS A 182 -4.11 4.44 -3.17
N SER A 183 -4.63 4.50 -1.94
CA SER A 183 -6.08 4.42 -1.67
C SER A 183 -6.61 5.64 -0.93
N ILE A 184 -5.84 6.73 -0.88
CA ILE A 184 -6.10 7.89 -0.03
C ILE A 184 -7.23 8.78 -0.54
N ASN A 185 -7.90 9.45 0.42
CA ASN A 185 -8.79 10.57 0.14
C ASN A 185 -7.98 11.87 0.14
N PRO A 186 -7.78 12.54 -1.00
CA PRO A 186 -6.98 13.77 -1.05
C PRO A 186 -7.62 14.95 -0.31
N LYS A 187 -8.88 14.81 0.13
CA LYS A 187 -9.60 15.80 0.93
C LYS A 187 -9.46 15.57 2.44
N HIS A 188 -8.85 14.47 2.85
CA HIS A 188 -8.64 14.18 4.27
C HIS A 188 -7.64 15.15 4.89
N GLU A 189 -7.82 15.51 6.16
CA GLU A 189 -7.00 16.50 6.86
C GLU A 189 -5.51 16.11 6.90
N ASN A 190 -5.21 14.84 7.02
CA ASN A 190 -3.84 14.33 7.00
C ASN A 190 -3.08 14.65 5.71
N PHE A 191 -3.80 14.96 4.62
CA PHE A 191 -3.23 15.31 3.31
C PHE A 191 -3.45 16.78 2.92
N ARG A 192 -3.80 17.65 3.88
CA ARG A 192 -3.99 19.09 3.61
C ARG A 192 -2.76 19.76 3.04
N TYR A 193 -1.55 19.34 3.42
CA TYR A 193 -0.30 19.82 2.86
C TYR A 193 -0.20 19.59 1.34
N GLN A 194 -0.93 18.61 0.80
CA GLN A 194 -0.99 18.33 -0.64
C GLN A 194 -1.89 19.29 -1.42
N LYS A 195 -2.67 20.16 -0.76
CA LYS A 195 -3.53 21.13 -1.46
C LYS A 195 -2.76 22.06 -2.39
N HIS A 196 -1.48 22.29 -2.11
CA HIS A 196 -0.58 23.11 -2.94
C HIS A 196 0.09 22.31 -4.07
N TYR A 197 -0.05 20.99 -4.11
CA TYR A 197 0.50 20.17 -5.17
C TYR A 197 -0.48 20.08 -6.35
N ILE A 198 0.04 20.29 -7.56
CA ILE A 198 -0.74 20.21 -8.80
C ILE A 198 -1.14 18.76 -9.10
N LYS A 199 -0.31 17.80 -8.70
CA LYS A 199 -0.52 16.37 -8.97
C LYS A 199 -1.50 15.76 -7.97
N ARG A 200 -2.50 15.05 -8.48
CA ARG A 200 -3.47 14.31 -7.68
C ARG A 200 -3.00 12.88 -7.42
N PRO A 201 -3.33 12.29 -6.27
CA PRO A 201 -3.08 10.88 -6.02
C PRO A 201 -3.86 10.00 -7.01
N ILE A 202 -3.24 8.90 -7.42
CA ILE A 202 -3.86 7.90 -8.30
C ILE A 202 -4.31 6.74 -7.42
N ILE A 203 -5.63 6.50 -7.39
CA ILE A 203 -6.18 5.39 -6.62
C ILE A 203 -6.11 4.13 -7.47
N SER A 204 -5.26 3.20 -7.06
CA SER A 204 -5.09 1.94 -7.77
C SER A 204 -4.61 0.82 -6.85
N VAL A 205 -4.91 -0.40 -7.27
CA VAL A 205 -4.33 -1.65 -6.78
C VAL A 205 -3.76 -2.38 -7.98
N ALA A 206 -3.07 -3.50 -7.75
CA ALA A 206 -2.56 -4.29 -8.87
C ALA A 206 -2.76 -5.78 -8.64
N SER A 207 -2.50 -6.57 -9.65
CA SER A 207 -2.50 -8.02 -9.58
C SER A 207 -1.39 -8.62 -10.42
N ILE A 208 -1.02 -9.86 -10.10
CA ILE A 208 -0.16 -10.70 -10.93
C ILE A 208 -0.91 -11.99 -11.22
N GLY A 209 -0.91 -12.43 -12.47
CA GLY A 209 -1.55 -13.68 -12.90
C GLY A 209 -3.07 -13.59 -13.09
N TYR A 210 -3.69 -12.41 -12.98
CA TYR A 210 -5.12 -12.21 -13.23
C TYR A 210 -5.44 -12.11 -14.73
N SER A 211 -4.76 -11.22 -15.45
CA SER A 211 -4.96 -10.95 -16.87
C SER A 211 -4.26 -11.94 -17.79
N GLY A 212 -3.40 -12.80 -17.27
CA GLY A 212 -2.62 -13.79 -17.98
C GLY A 212 -1.59 -14.46 -17.11
N TYR A 213 -0.98 -15.54 -17.59
CA TYR A 213 -0.01 -16.32 -16.84
C TYR A 213 1.19 -15.48 -16.39
N CYS A 214 1.33 -15.31 -15.09
CA CYS A 214 2.37 -14.47 -14.45
C CYS A 214 2.42 -13.01 -14.90
N GLN A 215 1.38 -12.50 -15.58
CA GLN A 215 1.32 -11.12 -16.06
C GLN A 215 0.88 -10.16 -14.95
N PRO A 216 1.55 -9.00 -14.80
CA PRO A 216 1.09 -7.93 -13.93
C PRO A 216 -0.06 -7.14 -14.58
N CYS A 217 -0.93 -6.56 -13.77
CA CYS A 217 -2.03 -5.71 -14.21
C CYS A 217 -2.34 -4.67 -13.13
N ILE A 218 -2.47 -3.40 -13.53
CA ILE A 218 -2.91 -2.32 -12.65
C ILE A 218 -4.42 -2.13 -12.79
N HIS A 219 -5.12 -2.03 -11.66
CA HIS A 219 -6.54 -1.73 -11.58
C HIS A 219 -6.72 -0.34 -10.95
N SER A 220 -7.05 0.65 -11.76
CA SER A 220 -7.31 2.00 -11.29
C SER A 220 -8.78 2.19 -10.95
N MET A 221 -9.06 2.94 -9.87
CA MET A 221 -10.43 3.31 -9.53
C MET A 221 -10.89 4.44 -10.47
N PRO A 222 -11.89 4.22 -11.36
CA PRO A 222 -12.37 5.27 -12.24
C PRO A 222 -13.24 6.25 -11.47
N LEU A 223 -12.79 7.51 -11.41
CA LEU A 223 -13.45 8.60 -10.69
C LEU A 223 -14.18 9.55 -11.66
N ASP A 224 -15.31 10.09 -11.24
CA ASP A 224 -16.00 11.19 -11.92
C ASP A 224 -15.31 12.55 -11.66
N SER A 225 -15.81 13.61 -12.27
CA SER A 225 -15.29 14.98 -12.10
C SER A 225 -15.34 15.50 -10.65
N LYS A 226 -16.18 14.90 -9.80
CA LYS A 226 -16.31 15.22 -8.37
C LYS A 226 -15.42 14.34 -7.49
N GLY A 227 -14.65 13.42 -8.10
CA GLY A 227 -13.79 12.47 -7.40
C GLY A 227 -14.54 11.33 -6.74
N ARG A 228 -15.73 10.97 -7.21
CA ARG A 228 -16.50 9.81 -6.72
C ARG A 228 -16.29 8.62 -7.66
N TRP A 229 -16.27 7.44 -7.11
CA TRP A 229 -16.17 6.23 -7.92
C TRP A 229 -17.38 6.05 -8.85
N THR A 230 -17.12 5.80 -10.13
CA THR A 230 -18.15 5.61 -11.17
C THR A 230 -18.83 4.23 -11.13
N LYS A 231 -18.46 3.38 -10.13
CA LYS A 231 -18.93 1.98 -9.96
C LYS A 231 -18.50 1.02 -11.10
N LYS A 232 -17.65 1.47 -12.03
CA LYS A 232 -16.98 0.62 -13.03
C LYS A 232 -15.71 -0.01 -12.45
N ILE A 233 -15.21 -1.07 -13.09
CA ILE A 233 -13.92 -1.72 -12.77
C ILE A 233 -13.07 -1.65 -14.00
#